data_50b30004d8b3c7dc94f5b1b8d86b7d4e
#
_entry.id   50b30004d8b3c7dc94f5b1b8d86b7d4e
#
_cell.length_a   1.000
_cell.length_b   1.000
_cell.length_c   1.000
_cell.angle_alpha   90.00
_cell.angle_beta   90.00
_cell.angle_gamma   90.00
#
_symmetry.space_group_name_H-M   'P 1'
#
loop_
_entity.id
_entity.type
_entity.pdbx_description
1 polymer ?
#
loop_
_entity_poly.entity_id
_entity_poly.type
_entity_poly.pdbx_seq_one_letter_code
_entity_poly.pdbx_strand_id
1 'polypeptide(L)'
;GIIIPNIKNSSELISIRNKCYLPPNGNRGVGYSRANLFGKKFAQFKNGKAKPVIVAMIENINSVENLKQILSVKGLDAILIGPYDLSASMNITGKFKHSKFKSTINKIKKLSKDYNIPCGIHVIEPEKKILKEYIKKGFQFLPYGTDTVLLSSALKRSF
;
A
#
# COMPACT_ATOMS: atom_id res chain seq x y z
N GLY A 1 -10.16 -4.74 -2.31
CA GLY A 1 -8.96 -4.04 -2.75
C GLY A 1 -7.73 -4.92 -2.68
N ILE A 2 -6.64 -4.40 -3.16
CA ILE A 2 -5.34 -5.07 -3.09
C ILE A 2 -4.24 -4.08 -2.70
N ILE A 3 -3.24 -4.58 -1.97
CA ILE A 3 -1.97 -3.90 -1.74
C ILE A 3 -0.94 -4.58 -2.65
N ILE A 4 -0.28 -3.79 -3.50
CA ILE A 4 0.63 -4.30 -4.52
C ILE A 4 2.06 -4.04 -4.04
N PRO A 5 2.84 -5.09 -3.73
CA PRO A 5 4.20 -4.95 -3.23
C PRO A 5 5.17 -4.56 -4.34
N ASN A 6 6.30 -4.00 -3.93
CA ASN A 6 7.51 -3.79 -4.72
C ASN A 6 7.30 -3.06 -6.08
N ILE A 7 6.35 -2.12 -6.13
CA ILE A 7 6.14 -1.27 -7.30
C ILE A 7 7.34 -0.33 -7.48
N LYS A 8 8.00 -0.37 -8.63
CA LYS A 8 9.18 0.45 -8.92
C LYS A 8 8.90 1.62 -9.86
N ASN A 9 7.87 1.50 -10.70
CA ASN A 9 7.52 2.52 -11.68
C ASN A 9 6.03 2.51 -12.04
N SER A 10 5.59 3.51 -12.79
CA SER A 10 4.19 3.67 -13.19
C SER A 10 3.69 2.61 -14.17
N SER A 11 4.54 2.10 -15.06
CA SER A 11 4.15 1.09 -16.05
C SER A 11 3.80 -0.25 -15.39
N GLU A 12 4.56 -0.68 -14.38
CA GLU A 12 4.23 -1.85 -13.54
C GLU A 12 2.86 -1.66 -12.87
N LEU A 13 2.65 -0.51 -12.23
CA LEU A 13 1.40 -0.22 -11.54
C LEU A 13 0.21 -0.21 -12.52
N ILE A 14 0.34 0.40 -13.69
CA ILE A 14 -0.70 0.43 -14.74
C ILE A 14 -1.02 -0.99 -15.22
N SER A 15 0.00 -1.81 -15.48
CA SER A 15 -0.18 -3.19 -15.90
C SER A 15 -0.98 -4.01 -14.88
N ILE A 16 -0.61 -3.92 -13.59
CA ILE A 16 -1.30 -4.64 -12.52
C ILE A 16 -2.71 -4.09 -12.31
N ARG A 17 -2.86 -2.76 -12.28
CA ARG A 17 -4.17 -2.11 -12.15
C ARG A 17 -5.13 -2.58 -13.25
N ASN A 18 -4.67 -2.66 -14.50
CA ASN A 18 -5.51 -3.13 -15.61
C ASN A 18 -5.99 -4.58 -15.42
N LYS A 19 -5.18 -5.44 -14.79
CA LYS A 19 -5.58 -6.80 -14.41
C LYS A 19 -6.57 -6.86 -13.25
N CYS A 20 -6.71 -5.78 -12.49
CA CYS A 20 -7.65 -5.70 -11.36
C CYS A 20 -9.03 -5.19 -11.77
N TYR A 21 -9.11 -4.41 -12.83
CA TYR A 21 -10.35 -3.81 -13.30
C TYR A 21 -11.00 -4.64 -14.37
N LEU A 22 -12.34 -4.72 -14.33
CA LEU A 22 -13.14 -5.35 -15.38
C LEU A 22 -13.18 -4.48 -16.65
N PRO A 23 -13.40 -5.07 -17.83
CA PRO A 23 -13.71 -4.31 -19.04
C PRO A 23 -14.89 -3.34 -18.82
N PRO A 24 -14.90 -2.15 -19.44
CA PRO A 24 -13.88 -1.60 -20.34
C PRO A 24 -12.70 -0.91 -19.63
N ASN A 25 -12.69 -0.82 -18.29
CA ASN A 25 -11.71 -0.08 -17.52
C ASN A 25 -10.38 -0.83 -17.31
N GLY A 26 -10.36 -2.13 -17.61
CA GLY A 26 -9.21 -3.02 -17.53
C GLY A 26 -9.47 -4.31 -18.30
N ASN A 27 -8.67 -5.33 -18.01
CA ASN A 27 -8.69 -6.62 -18.71
C ASN A 27 -8.82 -7.83 -17.77
N ARG A 28 -9.33 -7.60 -16.55
CA ARG A 28 -9.62 -8.68 -15.60
C ARG A 28 -10.61 -9.66 -16.22
N GLY A 29 -10.31 -10.97 -16.12
CA GLY A 29 -11.22 -12.03 -16.58
C GLY A 29 -12.60 -11.94 -15.90
N VAL A 30 -13.63 -12.18 -16.69
CA VAL A 30 -15.02 -12.17 -16.26
C VAL A 30 -15.51 -13.62 -16.19
N GLY A 31 -15.65 -14.15 -14.99
CA GLY A 31 -16.11 -15.51 -14.76
C GLY A 31 -16.79 -15.66 -13.40
N TYR A 32 -17.34 -16.84 -13.13
CA TYR A 32 -17.92 -17.14 -11.83
C TYR A 32 -16.82 -17.31 -10.79
N SER A 33 -16.88 -16.52 -9.74
CA SER A 33 -15.85 -16.47 -8.71
C SER A 33 -16.45 -16.04 -7.38
N ARG A 34 -15.65 -16.10 -6.31
CA ARG A 34 -16.03 -15.57 -5.00
C ARG A 34 -16.47 -14.10 -5.07
N ALA A 35 -15.86 -13.29 -5.92
CA ALA A 35 -16.16 -11.87 -6.06
C ALA A 35 -17.59 -11.58 -6.53
N ASN A 36 -18.22 -12.51 -7.26
CA ASN A 36 -19.62 -12.42 -7.71
C ASN A 36 -20.53 -13.48 -7.08
N LEU A 37 -20.12 -14.03 -5.93
CA LEU A 37 -20.82 -15.09 -5.21
C LEU A 37 -21.14 -16.30 -6.11
N PHE A 38 -20.13 -16.76 -6.87
CA PHE A 38 -20.22 -17.90 -7.77
C PHE A 38 -21.41 -17.78 -8.76
N GLY A 39 -21.59 -16.59 -9.31
CA GLY A 39 -22.62 -16.29 -10.31
C GLY A 39 -23.89 -15.63 -9.77
N LYS A 40 -24.20 -15.71 -8.46
CA LYS A 40 -25.42 -15.11 -7.87
C LYS A 40 -25.54 -13.60 -8.10
N LYS A 41 -24.39 -12.90 -8.11
CA LYS A 41 -24.30 -11.45 -8.38
C LYS A 41 -23.61 -11.12 -9.70
N PHE A 42 -23.59 -12.03 -10.65
CA PHE A 42 -22.85 -11.88 -11.90
C PHE A 42 -23.32 -10.67 -12.72
N ALA A 43 -24.61 -10.43 -12.80
CA ALA A 43 -25.16 -9.27 -13.54
C ALA A 43 -24.66 -7.93 -12.97
N GLN A 44 -24.56 -7.81 -11.65
CA GLN A 44 -24.00 -6.63 -10.98
C GLN A 44 -22.49 -6.51 -11.18
N PHE A 45 -21.80 -7.65 -11.13
CA PHE A 45 -20.35 -7.73 -11.28
C PHE A 45 -19.90 -7.32 -12.69
N LYS A 46 -20.53 -7.86 -13.75
CA LYS A 46 -20.18 -7.59 -15.16
C LYS A 46 -20.34 -6.13 -15.57
N ASN A 47 -21.17 -5.36 -14.88
CA ASN A 47 -21.41 -3.94 -15.19
C ASN A 47 -20.20 -3.05 -14.85
N GLY A 48 -19.08 -3.61 -14.36
CA GLY A 48 -17.81 -2.89 -14.14
C GLY A 48 -17.85 -1.79 -13.08
N LYS A 49 -18.97 -1.68 -12.33
CA LYS A 49 -19.14 -0.64 -11.29
C LYS A 49 -18.28 -0.90 -10.06
N ALA A 50 -17.90 -2.15 -9.78
CA ALA A 50 -17.04 -2.49 -8.65
C ALA A 50 -15.59 -2.13 -8.99
N LYS A 51 -15.14 -1.00 -8.46
CA LYS A 51 -13.73 -0.60 -8.53
C LYS A 51 -13.00 -1.14 -7.30
N PRO A 52 -12.00 -2.02 -7.47
CA PRO A 52 -11.17 -2.43 -6.34
C PRO A 52 -10.30 -1.26 -5.87
N VAL A 53 -10.13 -1.14 -4.57
CA VAL A 53 -9.13 -0.21 -4.00
C VAL A 53 -7.74 -0.71 -4.36
N ILE A 54 -6.92 0.15 -4.96
CA ILE A 54 -5.54 -0.12 -5.37
C ILE A 54 -4.58 0.66 -4.49
N VAL A 55 -3.75 -0.05 -3.76
CA VAL A 55 -2.69 0.53 -2.92
C VAL A 55 -1.33 0.08 -3.44
N ALA A 56 -0.44 1.00 -3.75
CA ALA A 56 0.94 0.68 -4.15
C ALA A 56 1.88 0.73 -2.94
N MET A 57 2.66 -0.32 -2.69
CA MET A 57 3.72 -0.28 -1.69
C MET A 57 4.95 0.44 -2.23
N ILE A 58 5.40 1.43 -1.46
CA ILE A 58 6.62 2.22 -1.70
C ILE A 58 7.68 1.69 -0.74
N GLU A 59 8.42 0.72 -1.19
CA GLU A 59 9.37 -0.04 -0.38
C GLU A 59 10.72 -0.29 -1.08
N ASN A 60 10.95 0.43 -2.19
CA ASN A 60 12.19 0.38 -2.95
C ASN A 60 12.62 1.81 -3.31
N ILE A 61 13.91 2.09 -3.31
CA ILE A 61 14.43 3.43 -3.66
C ILE A 61 14.01 3.86 -5.07
N ASN A 62 13.93 2.93 -6.01
CA ASN A 62 13.46 3.23 -7.37
C ASN A 62 12.00 3.73 -7.38
N SER A 63 11.15 3.21 -6.48
CA SER A 63 9.77 3.75 -6.35
C SER A 63 9.76 5.18 -5.84
N VAL A 64 10.71 5.56 -4.99
CA VAL A 64 10.87 6.94 -4.51
C VAL A 64 11.37 7.88 -5.60
N GLU A 65 12.26 7.39 -6.46
CA GLU A 65 12.76 8.14 -7.62
C GLU A 65 11.65 8.37 -8.64
N ASN A 66 10.83 7.37 -8.91
CA ASN A 66 9.71 7.39 -9.85
C ASN A 66 8.38 7.82 -9.21
N LEU A 67 8.39 8.32 -7.97
CA LEU A 67 7.17 8.51 -7.17
C LEU A 67 6.15 9.43 -7.83
N LYS A 68 6.57 10.52 -8.46
CA LYS A 68 5.66 11.43 -9.18
C LYS A 68 4.87 10.71 -10.28
N GLN A 69 5.55 9.84 -11.05
CA GLN A 69 4.90 9.06 -12.11
C GLN A 69 3.95 8.02 -11.52
N ILE A 70 4.33 7.37 -10.41
CA ILE A 70 3.46 6.41 -9.70
C ILE A 70 2.21 7.11 -9.18
N LEU A 71 2.35 8.26 -8.51
CA LEU A 71 1.23 9.03 -7.95
C LEU A 71 0.27 9.59 -9.01
N SER A 72 0.76 9.78 -10.24
CA SER A 72 -0.06 10.23 -11.37
C SER A 72 -0.91 9.11 -12.00
N VAL A 73 -0.76 7.86 -11.59
CA VAL A 73 -1.49 6.74 -12.18
C VAL A 73 -2.98 6.82 -11.83
N LYS A 74 -3.82 6.98 -12.85
CA LYS A 74 -5.27 7.03 -12.67
C LYS A 74 -5.79 5.70 -12.08
N GLY A 75 -6.48 5.80 -10.95
CA GLY A 75 -7.05 4.64 -10.24
C GLY A 75 -6.12 4.07 -9.17
N LEU A 76 -5.05 4.78 -8.81
CA LEU A 76 -4.33 4.59 -7.56
C LEU A 76 -5.11 5.28 -6.44
N ASP A 77 -5.46 4.55 -5.38
CA ASP A 77 -6.28 5.08 -4.28
C ASP A 77 -5.44 5.47 -3.06
N ALA A 78 -4.31 4.81 -2.84
CA ALA A 78 -3.38 5.13 -1.75
C ALA A 78 -1.97 4.58 -2.03
N ILE A 79 -1.01 5.05 -1.27
CA ILE A 79 0.32 4.42 -1.17
C ILE A 79 0.57 3.93 0.26
N LEU A 80 1.35 2.85 0.39
CA LEU A 80 1.77 2.29 1.67
C LEU A 80 3.29 2.18 1.72
N ILE A 81 3.91 2.77 2.73
CA ILE A 81 5.36 2.66 2.93
C ILE A 81 5.66 1.36 3.66
N GLY A 82 6.52 0.51 3.07
CA GLY A 82 7.14 -0.64 3.71
C GLY A 82 8.49 -0.25 4.31
N PRO A 83 8.59 0.05 5.62
CA PRO A 83 9.77 0.70 6.18
C PRO A 83 11.01 -0.20 6.18
N TYR A 84 10.86 -1.51 6.40
CA TYR A 84 12.00 -2.43 6.39
C TYR A 84 12.60 -2.57 5.00
N ASP A 85 11.78 -2.91 4.00
CA ASP A 85 12.24 -3.10 2.62
C ASP A 85 12.76 -1.80 2.02
N LEU A 86 12.08 -0.67 2.30
CA LEU A 86 12.59 0.64 1.88
C LEU A 86 13.98 0.92 2.45
N SER A 87 14.17 0.73 3.75
CA SER A 87 15.47 0.96 4.39
C SER A 87 16.54 -0.02 3.90
N ALA A 88 16.15 -1.27 3.61
CA ALA A 88 17.04 -2.27 3.01
C ALA A 88 17.50 -1.85 1.62
N SER A 89 16.58 -1.39 0.75
CA SER A 89 16.89 -0.88 -0.59
C SER A 89 17.80 0.36 -0.57
N MET A 90 17.87 1.06 0.57
CA MET A 90 18.76 2.21 0.79
C MET A 90 20.10 1.83 1.43
N ASN A 91 20.39 0.53 1.65
CA ASN A 91 21.55 0.00 2.37
C ASN A 91 21.67 0.47 3.84
N ILE A 92 20.53 0.71 4.49
CA ILE A 92 20.43 1.13 5.90
C ILE A 92 19.34 0.35 6.64
N THR A 93 19.26 -0.95 6.42
CA THR A 93 18.20 -1.85 6.92
C THR A 93 17.86 -1.61 8.39
N GLY A 94 16.59 -1.30 8.68
CA GLY A 94 16.07 -1.10 10.04
C GLY A 94 16.53 0.19 10.73
N LYS A 95 17.41 0.99 10.12
CA LYS A 95 17.94 2.24 10.72
C LYS A 95 16.95 3.41 10.51
N PHE A 96 15.75 3.31 11.07
CA PHE A 96 14.66 4.29 10.85
C PHE A 96 14.97 5.70 11.41
N LYS A 97 15.94 5.81 12.33
CA LYS A 97 16.41 7.10 12.86
C LYS A 97 17.44 7.79 11.96
N HIS A 98 17.97 7.10 10.95
CA HIS A 98 18.97 7.64 10.03
C HIS A 98 18.40 8.83 9.24
N SER A 99 19.21 9.89 9.07
CA SER A 99 18.78 11.14 8.41
C SER A 99 18.25 10.91 6.98
N LYS A 100 18.95 10.08 6.20
CA LYS A 100 18.55 9.70 4.84
C LYS A 100 17.18 9.02 4.82
N PHE A 101 16.86 8.13 5.77
CA PHE A 101 15.56 7.50 5.85
C PHE A 101 14.46 8.53 6.18
N LYS A 102 14.69 9.37 7.20
CA LYS A 102 13.74 10.41 7.59
C LYS A 102 13.45 11.40 6.45
N SER A 103 14.47 11.83 5.73
CA SER A 103 14.30 12.73 4.58
C SER A 103 13.51 12.07 3.45
N THR A 104 13.75 10.77 3.19
CA THR A 104 13.00 9.99 2.20
C THR A 104 11.52 9.88 2.59
N ILE A 105 11.20 9.54 3.85
CA ILE A 105 9.82 9.51 4.34
C ILE A 105 9.14 10.88 4.18
N ASN A 106 9.81 11.96 4.53
CA ASN A 106 9.27 13.31 4.37
C ASN A 106 9.02 13.67 2.89
N LYS A 107 9.93 13.27 1.99
CA LYS A 107 9.74 13.43 0.53
C LYS A 107 8.50 12.69 0.03
N ILE A 108 8.33 11.41 0.44
CA ILE A 108 7.17 10.59 0.06
C ILE A 108 5.88 11.26 0.55
N LYS A 109 5.80 11.65 1.81
CA LYS A 109 4.63 12.31 2.39
C LYS A 109 4.28 13.62 1.68
N LYS A 110 5.29 14.46 1.41
CA LYS A 110 5.08 15.73 0.71
C LYS A 110 4.49 15.49 -0.66
N LEU A 111 5.10 14.63 -1.48
CA LEU A 111 4.62 14.33 -2.81
C LEU A 111 3.23 13.70 -2.79
N SER A 112 2.97 12.75 -1.88
CA SER A 112 1.65 12.16 -1.70
C SER A 112 0.56 13.23 -1.45
N LYS A 113 0.86 14.20 -0.58
CA LYS A 113 -0.04 15.34 -0.31
C LYS A 113 -0.24 16.21 -1.55
N ASP A 114 0.83 16.53 -2.29
CA ASP A 114 0.79 17.38 -3.49
C ASP A 114 -0.08 16.74 -4.59
N TYR A 115 -0.15 15.40 -4.64
CA TYR A 115 -0.96 14.63 -5.59
C TYR A 115 -2.34 14.21 -5.03
N ASN A 116 -2.69 14.60 -3.79
CA ASN A 116 -3.93 14.20 -3.10
C ASN A 116 -4.11 12.68 -3.01
N ILE A 117 -3.04 11.92 -2.88
CA ILE A 117 -3.06 10.48 -2.68
C ILE A 117 -2.79 10.17 -1.20
N PRO A 118 -3.67 9.47 -0.48
CA PRO A 118 -3.46 9.05 0.90
C PRO A 118 -2.16 8.27 1.08
N CYS A 119 -1.37 8.64 2.09
CA CYS A 119 -0.11 7.98 2.42
C CYS A 119 -0.24 7.17 3.70
N GLY A 120 0.10 5.90 3.62
CA GLY A 120 0.17 4.98 4.74
C GLY A 120 1.58 4.58 5.09
N ILE A 121 1.74 4.01 6.28
CA ILE A 121 2.97 3.36 6.72
C ILE A 121 2.63 2.13 7.58
N HIS A 122 3.35 1.02 7.38
CA HIS A 122 3.12 -0.18 8.18
C HIS A 122 3.64 0.01 9.61
N VAL A 123 2.77 -0.19 10.59
CA VAL A 123 3.09 -0.23 12.03
C VAL A 123 3.36 -1.69 12.38
N ILE A 124 4.61 -2.13 12.24
CA ILE A 124 5.00 -3.54 12.35
C ILE A 124 4.83 -4.04 13.80
N GLU A 125 5.36 -3.30 14.75
CA GLU A 125 5.18 -3.59 16.16
C GLU A 125 3.86 -2.99 16.66
N PRO A 126 2.92 -3.79 17.21
CA PRO A 126 1.58 -3.33 17.57
C PRO A 126 1.59 -2.51 18.89
N GLU A 127 2.35 -1.43 18.90
CA GLU A 127 2.40 -0.49 20.01
C GLU A 127 1.49 0.72 19.78
N LYS A 128 0.55 0.93 20.71
CA LYS A 128 -0.38 2.08 20.66
C LYS A 128 0.33 3.42 20.59
N LYS A 129 1.52 3.54 21.20
CA LYS A 129 2.33 4.77 21.18
C LYS A 129 2.81 5.08 19.76
N ILE A 130 3.35 4.09 19.06
CA ILE A 130 3.83 4.21 17.67
C ILE A 130 2.67 4.55 16.74
N LEU A 131 1.53 3.87 16.90
CA LEU A 131 0.32 4.15 16.13
C LEU A 131 -0.13 5.62 16.28
N LYS A 132 -0.25 6.09 17.52
CA LYS A 132 -0.62 7.50 17.82
C LYS A 132 0.39 8.50 17.23
N GLU A 133 1.68 8.17 17.25
CA GLU A 133 2.72 9.01 16.67
C GLU A 133 2.56 9.13 15.15
N TYR A 134 2.29 8.02 14.46
CA TYR A 134 2.09 8.04 13.00
C TYR A 134 0.79 8.76 12.59
N ILE A 135 -0.28 8.62 13.38
CA ILE A 135 -1.51 9.42 13.19
C ILE A 135 -1.20 10.92 13.30
N LYS A 136 -0.49 11.33 14.37
CA LYS A 136 -0.06 12.74 14.55
C LYS A 136 0.83 13.24 13.41
N LYS A 137 1.64 12.37 12.82
CA LYS A 137 2.45 12.67 11.64
C LYS A 137 1.65 12.76 10.34
N GLY A 138 0.33 12.53 10.38
CA GLY A 138 -0.58 12.68 9.24
C GLY A 138 -0.61 11.48 8.28
N PHE A 139 -0.21 10.29 8.71
CA PHE A 139 -0.47 9.08 7.95
C PHE A 139 -1.94 8.68 8.05
N GLN A 140 -2.54 8.29 6.93
CA GLN A 140 -3.98 8.05 6.80
C GLN A 140 -4.35 6.57 6.64
N PHE A 141 -3.37 5.72 6.30
CA PHE A 141 -3.53 4.28 6.15
C PHE A 141 -2.46 3.56 6.96
N LEU A 142 -2.87 2.86 8.02
CA LEU A 142 -1.96 2.30 9.02
C LEU A 142 -2.27 0.82 9.26
N PRO A 143 -1.74 -0.12 8.43
CA PRO A 143 -1.73 -1.53 8.81
C PRO A 143 -1.03 -1.68 10.16
N TYR A 144 -1.66 -2.40 11.10
CA TYR A 144 -1.24 -2.44 12.50
C TYR A 144 -0.91 -3.87 12.92
N GLY A 145 0.38 -4.18 12.95
CA GLY A 145 0.90 -5.52 13.21
C GLY A 145 0.59 -6.51 12.09
N THR A 146 0.97 -7.75 12.32
CA THR A 146 0.54 -8.93 11.59
C THR A 146 -0.08 -9.92 12.58
N ASP A 147 -0.87 -10.88 12.10
CA ASP A 147 -1.48 -11.91 12.93
C ASP A 147 -0.44 -12.66 13.78
N THR A 148 0.68 -13.05 13.18
CA THR A 148 1.80 -13.72 13.85
C THR A 148 2.45 -12.86 14.92
N VAL A 149 2.69 -11.57 14.64
CA VAL A 149 3.26 -10.63 15.63
C VAL A 149 2.30 -10.35 16.77
N LEU A 150 1.00 -10.19 16.47
CA LEU A 150 -0.04 -10.00 17.49
C LEU A 150 -0.14 -11.21 18.40
N LEU A 151 -0.16 -12.43 17.85
CA LEU A 151 -0.19 -13.67 18.61
C LEU A 151 1.04 -13.82 19.50
N SER A 152 2.24 -13.64 18.92
CA SER A 152 3.51 -13.69 19.68
C SER A 152 3.56 -12.66 20.81
N SER A 153 3.08 -11.44 20.56
CA SER A 153 3.03 -10.38 21.57
C SER A 153 2.04 -10.68 22.71
N ALA A 154 0.91 -11.34 22.39
CA ALA A 154 -0.05 -11.78 23.40
C ALA A 154 0.55 -12.86 24.31
N LEU A 155 1.21 -13.86 23.72
CA LEU A 155 1.89 -14.92 24.49
C LEU A 155 2.97 -14.37 25.43
N LYS A 156 3.81 -13.45 24.97
CA LYS A 156 4.85 -12.80 25.81
C LYS A 156 4.30 -12.03 27.00
N ARG A 157 3.04 -11.61 26.96
CA ARG A 157 2.38 -10.92 28.08
C ARG A 157 1.75 -11.87 29.08
N SER A 158 1.63 -13.13 28.73
CA SER A 158 0.99 -14.17 29.55
C SER A 158 1.98 -14.96 30.38
N PHE A 159 3.26 -14.75 30.16
CA PHE A 159 4.40 -15.34 30.90
C PHE A 159 5.39 -14.23 31.28
#